data_d2c7655dfaaddbcac42a8e5362d63e52
#
_entry.id   d2c7655dfaaddbcac42a8e5362d63e52
#
_cell.length_a   1.000
_cell.length_b   1.000
_cell.length_c   1.000
_cell.angle_alpha   90.00
_cell.angle_beta   90.00
_cell.angle_gamma   90.00
#
_symmetry.space_group_name_H-M   'P 1'
#
loop_
_entity.id
_entity.type
_entity.pdbx_description
1 polymer ?
#
loop_
_entity_poly.entity_id
_entity_poly.type
_entity_poly.pdbx_seq_one_letter_code
_entity_poly.pdbx_strand_id
1 'polypeptide(L)'
;MAKTMPKKDVVVIGFGWTGAIISKELTEAGLNVLALERGPMQDTDPDGVYPQTMDELTFNSRKKLFVDVSKETVTIRHTSADTALPNRQLGAFLPGNGVGGAGLHWSGVHFRVDPMELRMRSHYEERYGKKFIPEGMTIQDFGVTYDELEPHFDFAEKVFGTSGTAYTVKGEKVGAGKGGNPFAPDRSSDFPLPAQMNSVSAMLYGKAAESVGYHPYNMPSANTSGPYTNPYGAQMGPCNFCGFCSGYACYMYSKASPNVNILPALRLDPRFELRTLCQVTRINLAADGKTATGVTYIDASGNEVIQPADIVAVCSFQFNNVRLMLLSGIGKPYDPESNTGTVGKNFAFQNMATIKVFFGKDQHHTNNFIGAGGNGIAVDDFNADNFDHGPAGFVGGSPFWVNQAGAKPIAGTPTAPGTPNWGSGWKKGVAEAYTHNVSMDAHGAHQSYRANYLSLDPTYKDAYGNPLLRMTFDWQPNDIRMNLFMQDKMSAIAKAMGGQAISISGKKEGSHFDTNSYQTTHLNGGAIMGTDPGTSAVNRYLQ
;
A
#
# COMPACT_ATOMS: atom_id res chain seq x y z
N MET A 1 -29.94 -23.62 -11.06
CA MET A 1 -30.50 -22.34 -10.57
C MET A 1 -29.67 -21.88 -9.39
N ALA A 2 -29.31 -20.60 -9.34
CA ALA A 2 -28.57 -20.03 -8.23
C ALA A 2 -29.34 -20.18 -6.91
N LYS A 3 -28.65 -20.55 -5.84
CA LYS A 3 -29.24 -20.67 -4.49
C LYS A 3 -29.34 -19.28 -3.87
N THR A 4 -30.54 -18.89 -3.41
CA THR A 4 -30.71 -17.65 -2.64
C THR A 4 -30.59 -17.93 -1.16
N MET A 5 -29.76 -17.13 -0.47
CA MET A 5 -29.52 -17.22 0.97
C MET A 5 -30.48 -16.28 1.75
N PRO A 6 -30.66 -16.51 3.05
CA PRO A 6 -31.35 -15.54 3.90
C PRO A 6 -30.66 -14.16 3.86
N LYS A 7 -31.49 -13.12 3.88
CA LYS A 7 -31.03 -11.72 3.83
C LYS A 7 -30.15 -11.37 5.04
N LYS A 8 -29.14 -10.57 4.84
CA LYS A 8 -28.29 -9.92 5.84
C LYS A 8 -28.52 -8.41 5.85
N ASP A 9 -28.20 -7.74 6.95
CA ASP A 9 -28.25 -6.28 6.97
C ASP A 9 -27.11 -5.72 6.10
N VAL A 10 -25.91 -6.31 6.23
CA VAL A 10 -24.71 -5.90 5.49
C VAL A 10 -23.98 -7.08 4.86
N VAL A 11 -23.55 -6.90 3.62
CA VAL A 11 -22.51 -7.74 2.99
C VAL A 11 -21.26 -6.92 2.75
N VAL A 12 -20.13 -7.38 3.28
CA VAL A 12 -18.78 -6.82 3.08
C VAL A 12 -18.03 -7.69 2.08
N ILE A 13 -17.57 -7.11 0.97
CA ILE A 13 -16.84 -7.82 -0.08
C ILE A 13 -15.33 -7.65 0.13
N GLY A 14 -14.66 -8.71 0.56
CA GLY A 14 -13.24 -8.75 0.90
C GLY A 14 -12.98 -8.50 2.39
N PHE A 15 -12.11 -9.31 2.99
CA PHE A 15 -11.74 -9.22 4.40
C PHE A 15 -10.25 -8.86 4.58
N GLY A 16 -9.85 -7.73 3.93
CA GLY A 16 -8.61 -7.02 4.22
C GLY A 16 -8.81 -5.98 5.34
N TRP A 17 -7.91 -5.01 5.49
CA TRP A 17 -8.00 -3.96 6.51
C TRP A 17 -9.35 -3.23 6.50
N THR A 18 -9.76 -2.70 5.34
CA THR A 18 -11.00 -1.94 5.22
C THR A 18 -12.21 -2.80 5.56
N GLY A 19 -12.30 -4.01 5.00
CA GLY A 19 -13.43 -4.91 5.26
C GLY A 19 -13.51 -5.35 6.72
N ALA A 20 -12.38 -5.61 7.37
CA ALA A 20 -12.36 -5.99 8.79
C ALA A 20 -12.81 -4.83 9.71
N ILE A 21 -12.31 -3.61 9.46
CA ILE A 21 -12.70 -2.41 10.23
C ILE A 21 -14.19 -2.13 10.04
N ILE A 22 -14.69 -2.06 8.81
CA ILE A 22 -16.11 -1.84 8.52
C ILE A 22 -16.99 -2.93 9.15
N SER A 23 -16.57 -4.21 9.04
CA SER A 23 -17.30 -5.31 9.70
C SER A 23 -17.40 -5.10 11.20
N LYS A 24 -16.31 -4.68 11.85
CA LYS A 24 -16.28 -4.46 13.30
C LYS A 24 -17.19 -3.30 13.72
N GLU A 25 -17.08 -2.16 13.05
CA GLU A 25 -17.89 -0.98 13.37
C GLU A 25 -19.39 -1.23 13.15
N LEU A 26 -19.77 -1.87 12.04
CA LEU A 26 -21.17 -2.17 11.75
C LEU A 26 -21.76 -3.26 12.65
N THR A 27 -20.94 -4.24 13.06
CA THR A 27 -21.37 -5.25 14.04
C THR A 27 -21.59 -4.62 15.41
N GLU A 28 -20.73 -3.68 15.85
CA GLU A 28 -20.92 -2.91 17.08
C GLU A 28 -22.16 -2.02 17.03
N ALA A 29 -22.48 -1.51 15.84
CA ALA A 29 -23.72 -0.77 15.62
C ALA A 29 -24.99 -1.66 15.66
N GLY A 30 -24.86 -2.98 15.88
CA GLY A 30 -25.96 -3.91 16.04
C GLY A 30 -26.44 -4.59 14.77
N LEU A 31 -25.74 -4.45 13.65
CA LEU A 31 -26.12 -5.02 12.36
C LEU A 31 -25.60 -6.45 12.19
N ASN A 32 -26.35 -7.29 11.46
CA ASN A 32 -25.93 -8.63 11.04
C ASN A 32 -25.04 -8.53 9.81
N VAL A 33 -23.73 -8.73 9.98
CA VAL A 33 -22.69 -8.53 8.97
C VAL A 33 -22.20 -9.87 8.42
N LEU A 34 -22.22 -10.02 7.10
CA LEU A 34 -21.56 -11.11 6.39
C LEU A 34 -20.36 -10.57 5.60
N ALA A 35 -19.17 -11.03 5.91
CA ALA A 35 -17.99 -10.80 5.08
C ALA A 35 -17.77 -11.98 4.12
N LEU A 36 -17.55 -11.68 2.83
CA LEU A 36 -17.24 -12.65 1.78
C LEU A 36 -15.79 -12.45 1.33
N GLU A 37 -14.93 -13.43 1.62
CA GLU A 37 -13.53 -13.43 1.20
C GLU A 37 -13.29 -14.49 0.13
N ARG A 38 -12.67 -14.09 -0.99
CA ARG A 38 -12.40 -15.01 -2.10
C ARG A 38 -11.32 -16.03 -1.82
N GLY A 39 -10.32 -15.65 -1.03
CA GLY A 39 -9.21 -16.52 -0.68
C GLY A 39 -9.50 -17.41 0.53
N PRO A 40 -8.53 -18.26 0.89
CA PRO A 40 -8.69 -19.19 2.02
C PRO A 40 -8.60 -18.47 3.37
N MET A 41 -8.97 -19.18 4.43
CA MET A 41 -8.64 -18.78 5.79
C MET A 41 -7.11 -18.75 5.95
N GLN A 42 -6.60 -17.65 6.47
CA GLN A 42 -5.19 -17.49 6.84
C GLN A 42 -5.16 -17.32 8.35
N ASP A 43 -4.95 -18.42 9.06
CA ASP A 43 -5.14 -18.43 10.52
C ASP A 43 -3.85 -18.66 11.30
N THR A 44 -4.01 -18.57 12.61
CA THR A 44 -3.00 -18.79 13.65
C THR A 44 -2.94 -20.24 14.10
N ASP A 45 -3.82 -21.10 13.58
CA ASP A 45 -3.82 -22.54 13.84
C ASP A 45 -2.48 -23.20 13.47
N PRO A 46 -2.11 -24.35 14.06
CA PRO A 46 -0.83 -25.01 13.81
C PRO A 46 -0.53 -25.26 12.33
N ASP A 47 -1.56 -25.53 11.51
CA ASP A 47 -1.44 -25.69 10.06
C ASP A 47 -1.58 -24.39 9.28
N GLY A 48 -1.81 -23.27 9.97
CA GLY A 48 -1.96 -21.94 9.42
C GLY A 48 -0.64 -21.30 8.97
N VAL A 49 -0.74 -20.12 8.38
CA VAL A 49 0.42 -19.39 7.84
C VAL A 49 1.28 -18.75 8.92
N TYR A 50 0.72 -18.44 10.08
CA TYR A 50 1.45 -17.73 11.14
C TYR A 50 2.59 -18.57 11.76
N PRO A 51 2.39 -19.84 12.14
CA PRO A 51 3.48 -20.68 12.64
C PRO A 51 4.56 -20.96 11.60
N GLN A 52 4.23 -20.96 10.30
CA GLN A 52 5.14 -21.32 9.20
C GLN A 52 5.86 -20.12 8.57
N THR A 53 5.66 -18.90 9.09
CA THR A 53 6.00 -17.65 8.40
C THR A 53 7.48 -17.47 8.06
N MET A 54 8.42 -18.17 8.71
CA MET A 54 9.86 -18.02 8.46
C MET A 54 10.39 -18.83 7.28
N ASP A 55 9.53 -19.43 6.47
CA ASP A 55 9.93 -20.15 5.25
C ASP A 55 10.01 -19.19 4.06
N GLU A 56 11.23 -18.75 3.74
CA GLU A 56 11.49 -17.83 2.62
C GLU A 56 11.09 -18.39 1.25
N LEU A 57 11.27 -19.70 1.03
CA LEU A 57 10.90 -20.32 -0.25
C LEU A 57 9.38 -20.28 -0.46
N THR A 58 8.62 -20.61 0.56
CA THR A 58 7.15 -20.62 0.50
C THR A 58 6.58 -19.21 0.38
N PHE A 59 7.00 -18.30 1.25
CA PHE A 59 6.34 -16.99 1.37
C PHE A 59 6.91 -15.94 0.43
N ASN A 60 8.24 -15.83 0.33
CA ASN A 60 8.85 -14.80 -0.52
C ASN A 60 9.06 -15.25 -1.95
N SER A 61 9.55 -16.47 -2.20
CA SER A 61 9.85 -16.95 -3.55
C SER A 61 8.61 -17.47 -4.28
N ARG A 62 7.79 -18.29 -3.63
CA ARG A 62 6.56 -18.87 -4.20
C ARG A 62 5.31 -18.01 -4.00
N LYS A 63 5.44 -16.91 -3.26
CA LYS A 63 4.35 -15.92 -3.08
C LYS A 63 3.04 -16.53 -2.54
N LYS A 64 3.12 -17.42 -1.53
CA LYS A 64 1.96 -18.16 -0.99
C LYS A 64 0.78 -17.27 -0.56
N LEU A 65 1.05 -16.05 -0.06
CA LEU A 65 0.01 -15.11 0.41
C LEU A 65 -0.58 -14.23 -0.69
N PHE A 66 -0.15 -14.41 -1.94
CA PHE A 66 -0.56 -13.55 -3.05
C PHE A 66 -1.52 -14.26 -4.00
N VAL A 67 -2.23 -13.47 -4.80
CA VAL A 67 -3.15 -13.98 -5.80
C VAL A 67 -2.42 -14.83 -6.83
N ASP A 68 -3.05 -15.95 -7.18
CA ASP A 68 -2.59 -16.81 -8.26
C ASP A 68 -2.95 -16.19 -9.63
N VAL A 69 -1.94 -15.66 -10.32
CA VAL A 69 -2.09 -15.01 -11.62
C VAL A 69 -2.55 -15.94 -12.74
N SER A 70 -2.56 -17.27 -12.51
CA SER A 70 -3.14 -18.23 -13.45
C SER A 70 -4.67 -18.20 -13.44
N LYS A 71 -5.25 -17.80 -12.31
CA LYS A 71 -6.70 -17.73 -12.08
C LYS A 71 -7.26 -16.35 -12.32
N GLU A 72 -6.54 -15.33 -11.88
CA GLU A 72 -6.94 -13.93 -12.00
C GLU A 72 -5.72 -13.06 -12.25
N THR A 73 -5.82 -12.17 -13.23
CA THR A 73 -4.79 -11.19 -13.56
C THR A 73 -5.43 -9.92 -14.15
N VAL A 74 -4.60 -8.97 -14.51
CA VAL A 74 -4.98 -7.77 -15.26
C VAL A 74 -4.32 -7.80 -16.63
N THR A 75 -4.92 -7.15 -17.63
CA THR A 75 -4.24 -6.86 -18.88
C THR A 75 -3.61 -5.47 -18.82
N ILE A 76 -2.47 -5.30 -19.46
CA ILE A 76 -1.67 -4.06 -19.40
C ILE A 76 -1.35 -3.59 -20.81
N ARG A 77 -1.42 -2.25 -21.00
CA ARG A 77 -0.93 -1.54 -22.17
C ARG A 77 -0.46 -0.14 -21.77
N HIS A 78 0.40 0.48 -22.55
CA HIS A 78 0.90 1.84 -22.25
C HIS A 78 -0.10 2.91 -22.69
N THR A 79 -0.69 2.77 -23.88
CA THR A 79 -1.64 3.73 -24.45
C THR A 79 -2.91 3.06 -24.93
N SER A 80 -3.93 3.85 -25.27
CA SER A 80 -5.18 3.34 -25.85
C SER A 80 -5.01 2.69 -27.23
N ALA A 81 -3.94 3.04 -27.95
CA ALA A 81 -3.62 2.48 -29.26
C ALA A 81 -2.94 1.09 -29.18
N ASP A 82 -2.38 0.73 -28.04
CA ASP A 82 -1.66 -0.53 -27.88
C ASP A 82 -2.61 -1.70 -27.62
N THR A 83 -2.18 -2.90 -28.00
CA THR A 83 -2.83 -4.15 -27.61
C THR A 83 -2.52 -4.45 -26.14
N ALA A 84 -3.56 -4.61 -25.32
CA ALA A 84 -3.38 -5.03 -23.93
C ALA A 84 -3.10 -6.53 -23.85
N LEU A 85 -2.12 -6.92 -23.01
CA LEU A 85 -1.74 -8.32 -22.79
C LEU A 85 -1.89 -8.69 -21.32
N PRO A 86 -2.32 -9.95 -21.02
CA PRO A 86 -2.41 -10.43 -19.64
C PRO A 86 -1.04 -10.44 -18.95
N ASN A 87 -0.97 -9.84 -17.76
CA ASN A 87 0.23 -9.94 -16.94
C ASN A 87 0.35 -11.34 -16.36
N ARG A 88 1.48 -12.00 -16.60
CA ARG A 88 1.77 -13.38 -16.15
C ARG A 88 2.86 -13.45 -15.09
N GLN A 89 3.34 -12.31 -14.64
CA GLN A 89 4.41 -12.25 -13.64
C GLN A 89 3.89 -12.61 -12.25
N LEU A 90 4.49 -13.61 -11.63
CA LEU A 90 4.15 -14.04 -10.28
C LEU A 90 4.33 -12.90 -9.26
N GLY A 91 3.28 -12.63 -8.51
CA GLY A 91 3.25 -11.59 -7.48
C GLY A 91 3.24 -10.17 -8.01
N ALA A 92 2.97 -9.93 -9.31
CA ALA A 92 2.79 -8.59 -9.83
C ALA A 92 1.68 -7.85 -9.08
N PHE A 93 1.93 -6.58 -8.73
CA PHE A 93 1.07 -5.74 -7.90
C PHE A 93 0.80 -6.27 -6.49
N LEU A 94 1.36 -7.42 -6.11
CA LEU A 94 1.32 -8.04 -4.80
C LEU A 94 -0.08 -8.01 -4.10
N PRO A 95 -1.20 -8.28 -4.79
CA PRO A 95 -2.49 -8.33 -4.12
C PRO A 95 -2.53 -9.53 -3.18
N GLY A 96 -2.99 -9.32 -1.96
CA GLY A 96 -3.15 -10.40 -0.97
C GLY A 96 -4.28 -11.37 -1.35
N ASN A 97 -4.18 -12.62 -0.93
CA ASN A 97 -5.19 -13.65 -1.14
C ASN A 97 -5.53 -14.37 0.17
N GLY A 98 -6.75 -14.23 0.61
CA GLY A 98 -7.26 -14.81 1.85
C GLY A 98 -7.58 -13.81 2.93
N VAL A 99 -8.12 -14.33 4.02
CA VAL A 99 -8.53 -13.56 5.19
C VAL A 99 -7.36 -12.72 5.71
N GLY A 100 -7.57 -11.40 5.80
CA GLY A 100 -6.54 -10.43 6.16
C GLY A 100 -5.97 -9.66 4.95
N GLY A 101 -6.15 -10.17 3.72
CA GLY A 101 -5.70 -9.51 2.49
C GLY A 101 -4.23 -9.09 2.53
N ALA A 102 -3.92 -7.90 2.01
CA ALA A 102 -2.57 -7.36 2.02
C ALA A 102 -2.04 -7.04 3.44
N GLY A 103 -2.92 -6.92 4.44
CA GLY A 103 -2.54 -6.75 5.84
C GLY A 103 -1.73 -7.91 6.42
N LEU A 104 -1.78 -9.12 5.82
CA LEU A 104 -0.93 -10.23 6.22
C LEU A 104 0.53 -10.01 5.87
N HIS A 105 0.81 -9.54 4.65
CA HIS A 105 2.16 -9.54 4.07
C HIS A 105 2.80 -8.15 3.93
N TRP A 106 2.14 -7.08 4.34
CA TRP A 106 2.69 -5.72 4.30
C TRP A 106 3.91 -5.57 5.23
N SER A 107 4.64 -4.49 5.09
CA SER A 107 5.85 -4.23 5.89
C SER A 107 5.54 -3.71 7.31
N GLY A 108 4.40 -3.08 7.52
CA GLY A 108 4.05 -2.41 8.78
C GLY A 108 4.41 -0.92 8.83
N VAL A 109 4.83 -0.31 7.72
CA VAL A 109 5.02 1.15 7.63
C VAL A 109 3.68 1.85 7.78
N HIS A 110 3.58 2.84 8.68
CA HIS A 110 2.29 3.43 9.02
C HIS A 110 2.37 4.95 9.17
N PHE A 111 2.37 5.66 8.03
CA PHE A 111 2.31 7.13 7.98
C PHE A 111 0.88 7.64 7.98
N ARG A 112 0.68 8.88 8.45
CA ARG A 112 -0.52 9.67 8.16
C ARG A 112 -0.35 10.42 6.85
N VAL A 113 -1.46 10.76 6.20
CA VAL A 113 -1.48 11.64 5.03
C VAL A 113 -1.11 13.07 5.44
N ASP A 114 -0.42 13.80 4.56
CA ASP A 114 -0.22 15.23 4.73
C ASP A 114 -1.52 16.00 4.45
N PRO A 115 -1.85 17.06 5.22
CA PRO A 115 -3.06 17.87 5.01
C PRO A 115 -3.25 18.38 3.58
N MET A 116 -2.14 18.77 2.90
CA MET A 116 -2.22 19.28 1.54
C MET A 116 -2.62 18.21 0.51
N GLU A 117 -2.31 16.93 0.77
CA GLU A 117 -2.65 15.84 -0.15
C GLU A 117 -4.18 15.60 -0.24
N LEU A 118 -4.94 16.03 0.77
CA LEU A 118 -6.40 15.97 0.76
C LEU A 118 -7.04 17.08 -0.10
N ARG A 119 -6.29 18.14 -0.38
CA ARG A 119 -6.72 19.29 -1.19
C ARG A 119 -5.70 19.67 -2.27
N MET A 120 -5.11 18.67 -2.86
CA MET A 120 -3.93 18.81 -3.73
C MET A 120 -4.15 19.78 -4.88
N ARG A 121 -5.31 19.73 -5.55
CA ARG A 121 -5.58 20.60 -6.69
C ARG A 121 -5.66 22.06 -6.26
N SER A 122 -6.51 22.40 -5.31
CA SER A 122 -6.67 23.78 -4.86
C SER A 122 -5.38 24.31 -4.24
N HIS A 123 -4.63 23.48 -3.51
CA HIS A 123 -3.35 23.86 -2.93
C HIS A 123 -2.33 24.31 -4.00
N TYR A 124 -2.11 23.52 -5.06
CA TYR A 124 -1.19 23.89 -6.13
C TYR A 124 -1.69 25.07 -6.95
N GLU A 125 -3.01 25.19 -7.21
CA GLU A 125 -3.60 26.34 -7.88
C GLU A 125 -3.42 27.63 -7.08
N GLU A 126 -3.59 27.60 -5.76
CA GLU A 126 -3.40 28.74 -4.85
C GLU A 126 -1.94 29.18 -4.76
N ARG A 127 -1.02 28.22 -4.62
CA ARG A 127 0.39 28.52 -4.37
C ARG A 127 1.20 28.87 -5.64
N TYR A 128 0.93 28.17 -6.73
CA TYR A 128 1.73 28.26 -7.97
C TYR A 128 0.91 28.70 -9.19
N GLY A 129 -0.40 28.81 -9.06
CA GLY A 129 -1.32 29.14 -10.15
C GLY A 129 -1.69 27.92 -11.00
N LYS A 130 -2.85 28.03 -11.68
CA LYS A 130 -3.44 26.93 -12.47
C LYS A 130 -2.51 26.35 -13.55
N LYS A 131 -1.62 27.16 -14.12
CA LYS A 131 -0.69 26.75 -15.18
C LYS A 131 0.45 25.86 -14.66
N PHE A 132 0.65 25.77 -13.35
CA PHE A 132 1.66 24.91 -12.76
C PHE A 132 1.27 23.43 -12.86
N ILE A 133 -0.03 23.13 -12.80
CA ILE A 133 -0.54 21.77 -12.96
C ILE A 133 -0.40 21.37 -14.43
N PRO A 134 0.36 20.31 -14.76
CA PRO A 134 0.57 19.87 -16.13
C PRO A 134 -0.73 19.57 -16.87
N GLU A 135 -0.76 19.85 -18.16
CA GLU A 135 -1.88 19.49 -19.02
C GLU A 135 -2.11 17.97 -18.98
N GLY A 136 -3.38 17.56 -18.91
CA GLY A 136 -3.76 16.15 -18.79
C GLY A 136 -3.68 15.57 -17.39
N MET A 137 -3.08 16.26 -16.41
CA MET A 137 -3.12 15.87 -15.00
C MET A 137 -4.52 16.12 -14.41
N THR A 138 -5.08 15.10 -13.75
CA THR A 138 -6.46 15.09 -13.28
C THR A 138 -6.58 15.02 -11.76
N ILE A 139 -5.56 15.54 -11.04
CA ILE A 139 -5.61 15.66 -9.58
C ILE A 139 -6.82 16.48 -9.14
N GLN A 140 -7.38 16.14 -7.99
CA GLN A 140 -8.53 16.83 -7.40
C GLN A 140 -8.47 16.83 -5.89
N ASP A 141 -9.34 17.62 -5.28
CA ASP A 141 -9.54 17.64 -3.84
C ASP A 141 -10.54 16.54 -3.43
N PHE A 142 -10.29 15.89 -2.30
CA PHE A 142 -11.13 14.77 -1.84
C PHE A 142 -12.40 15.21 -1.09
N GLY A 143 -12.49 16.48 -0.70
CA GLY A 143 -13.65 17.02 0.01
C GLY A 143 -13.72 16.67 1.50
N VAL A 144 -12.60 16.23 2.06
CA VAL A 144 -12.38 16.03 3.50
C VAL A 144 -11.12 16.75 3.93
N THR A 145 -11.06 17.17 5.19
CA THR A 145 -9.89 17.83 5.78
C THR A 145 -9.11 16.89 6.69
N TYR A 146 -7.87 17.25 6.99
CA TYR A 146 -7.06 16.51 7.96
C TYR A 146 -7.69 16.52 9.35
N ASP A 147 -8.23 17.66 9.79
CA ASP A 147 -8.85 17.79 11.12
C ASP A 147 -10.10 16.90 11.27
N GLU A 148 -10.85 16.70 10.18
CA GLU A 148 -11.97 15.75 10.18
C GLU A 148 -11.48 14.30 10.28
N LEU A 149 -10.31 13.97 9.70
CA LEU A 149 -9.77 12.62 9.69
C LEU A 149 -8.85 12.32 10.89
N GLU A 150 -8.32 13.34 11.56
CA GLU A 150 -7.36 13.19 12.66
C GLU A 150 -7.84 12.23 13.76
N PRO A 151 -9.09 12.33 14.29
CA PRO A 151 -9.59 11.40 15.29
C PRO A 151 -9.62 9.94 14.80
N HIS A 152 -9.85 9.72 13.50
CA HIS A 152 -9.86 8.41 12.89
C HIS A 152 -8.45 7.85 12.68
N PHE A 153 -7.47 8.71 12.33
CA PHE A 153 -6.06 8.32 12.32
C PHE A 153 -5.57 7.91 13.71
N ASP A 154 -5.89 8.70 14.73
CA ASP A 154 -5.55 8.42 16.12
C ASP A 154 -6.14 7.07 16.58
N PHE A 155 -7.41 6.83 16.26
CA PHE A 155 -8.06 5.56 16.58
C PHE A 155 -7.44 4.38 15.82
N ALA A 156 -7.16 4.52 14.52
CA ALA A 156 -6.53 3.49 13.71
C ALA A 156 -5.14 3.13 14.25
N GLU A 157 -4.33 4.11 14.64
CA GLU A 157 -3.03 3.86 15.26
C GLU A 157 -3.14 3.09 16.57
N LYS A 158 -4.17 3.36 17.38
CA LYS A 158 -4.47 2.59 18.60
C LYS A 158 -4.93 1.17 18.27
N VAL A 159 -5.78 0.98 17.26
CA VAL A 159 -6.19 -0.36 16.80
C VAL A 159 -4.98 -1.15 16.32
N PHE A 160 -4.04 -0.52 15.64
CA PHE A 160 -2.86 -1.18 15.07
C PHE A 160 -1.72 -1.37 16.08
N GLY A 161 -1.75 -0.67 17.23
CA GLY A 161 -0.64 -0.68 18.19
C GLY A 161 0.62 -0.02 17.61
N THR A 162 0.44 1.10 16.91
CA THR A 162 1.52 1.77 16.20
C THR A 162 2.57 2.32 17.14
N SER A 163 3.84 2.01 16.85
CA SER A 163 5.00 2.52 17.56
C SER A 163 5.57 3.74 16.83
N GLY A 164 5.91 4.79 17.55
CA GLY A 164 6.44 6.01 16.92
C GLY A 164 6.88 7.07 17.92
N THR A 165 7.19 8.26 17.41
CA THR A 165 7.49 9.47 18.18
C THR A 165 6.75 10.63 17.50
N ALA A 166 5.72 11.15 18.13
CA ALA A 166 5.04 12.35 17.62
C ALA A 166 5.97 13.56 17.75
N TYR A 167 5.93 14.49 16.79
CA TYR A 167 6.67 15.75 16.91
C TYR A 167 5.84 16.80 17.65
N THR A 168 4.59 17.00 17.23
CA THR A 168 3.67 17.97 17.85
C THR A 168 2.42 17.23 18.33
N VAL A 169 2.02 17.49 19.58
CA VAL A 169 0.77 17.01 20.17
C VAL A 169 0.06 18.20 20.82
N LYS A 170 -1.17 18.50 20.35
CA LYS A 170 -1.97 19.65 20.84
C LYS A 170 -1.20 20.97 20.84
N GLY A 171 -0.43 21.20 19.77
CA GLY A 171 0.38 22.41 19.60
C GLY A 171 1.73 22.40 20.31
N GLU A 172 2.03 21.40 21.15
CA GLU A 172 3.28 21.30 21.89
C GLU A 172 4.30 20.40 21.17
N LYS A 173 5.54 20.89 21.00
CA LYS A 173 6.64 20.16 20.33
C LYS A 173 7.27 19.11 21.26
N VAL A 174 6.58 18.01 21.50
CA VAL A 174 6.99 16.95 22.43
C VAL A 174 8.13 16.07 21.89
N GLY A 175 8.27 15.95 20.59
CA GLY A 175 9.23 15.06 19.90
C GLY A 175 10.46 15.76 19.34
N ALA A 176 10.61 17.07 19.55
CA ALA A 176 11.80 17.81 19.13
C ALA A 176 13.07 17.25 19.79
N GLY A 177 14.08 16.89 18.98
CA GLY A 177 15.31 16.25 19.45
C GLY A 177 15.15 14.79 19.92
N LYS A 178 13.96 14.19 19.78
CA LYS A 178 13.67 12.80 20.17
C LYS A 178 13.34 11.90 18.97
N GLY A 179 13.51 12.38 17.75
CA GLY A 179 13.25 11.64 16.52
C GLY A 179 11.80 11.71 16.02
N GLY A 180 11.04 12.75 16.40
CA GLY A 180 9.75 13.07 15.79
C GLY A 180 9.94 13.75 14.42
N ASN A 181 8.98 13.60 13.51
CA ASN A 181 8.98 14.24 12.18
C ASN A 181 8.60 15.73 12.31
N PRO A 182 9.51 16.69 12.04
CA PRO A 182 9.22 18.12 12.17
C PRO A 182 8.19 18.65 11.16
N PHE A 183 7.91 17.90 10.10
CA PHE A 183 6.94 18.23 9.06
C PHE A 183 5.57 17.59 9.30
N ALA A 184 5.46 16.66 10.26
CA ALA A 184 4.19 16.00 10.54
C ALA A 184 3.13 16.99 11.06
N PRO A 185 1.87 16.84 10.65
CA PRO A 185 0.78 17.65 11.18
C PRO A 185 0.58 17.41 12.68
N ASP A 186 -0.08 18.38 13.35
CA ASP A 186 -0.42 18.26 14.76
C ASP A 186 -1.33 17.06 15.03
N ARG A 187 -1.24 16.51 16.25
CA ARG A 187 -1.92 15.30 16.68
C ARG A 187 -2.69 15.55 17.98
N SER A 188 -3.81 14.81 18.14
CA SER A 188 -4.57 14.82 19.40
C SER A 188 -3.89 14.03 20.53
N SER A 189 -3.06 13.02 20.19
CA SER A 189 -2.29 12.22 21.14
C SER A 189 -0.96 11.72 20.56
N ASP A 190 -0.04 11.28 21.42
CA ASP A 190 1.16 10.57 20.99
C ASP A 190 0.82 9.17 20.45
N PHE A 191 1.78 8.50 19.84
CA PHE A 191 1.63 7.11 19.42
C PHE A 191 1.37 6.19 20.63
N PRO A 192 0.57 5.11 20.46
CA PRO A 192 0.27 4.18 21.56
C PRO A 192 1.52 3.51 22.15
N LEU A 193 2.58 3.38 21.37
CA LEU A 193 3.85 2.78 21.80
C LEU A 193 5.03 3.64 21.35
N PRO A 194 6.15 3.66 22.12
CA PRO A 194 7.35 4.38 21.73
C PRO A 194 7.96 3.80 20.45
N ALA A 195 8.75 4.62 19.74
CA ALA A 195 9.48 4.18 18.56
C ALA A 195 10.36 2.96 18.86
N GLN A 196 10.52 2.10 17.87
CA GLN A 196 11.39 0.93 17.96
C GLN A 196 12.87 1.31 17.88
N MET A 197 13.75 0.41 18.31
CA MET A 197 15.21 0.57 18.13
C MET A 197 15.57 0.59 16.65
N ASN A 198 16.43 1.52 16.26
CA ASN A 198 16.94 1.61 14.92
C ASN A 198 18.11 0.63 14.67
N SER A 199 18.17 0.09 13.46
CA SER A 199 19.30 -0.71 12.98
C SER A 199 20.54 0.16 12.74
N VAL A 200 21.71 -0.47 12.64
CA VAL A 200 22.95 0.21 12.22
C VAL A 200 22.77 0.91 10.88
N SER A 201 22.09 0.26 9.93
CA SER A 201 21.78 0.85 8.62
C SER A 201 20.98 2.14 8.72
N ALA A 202 19.92 2.15 9.53
CA ALA A 202 19.09 3.33 9.75
C ALA A 202 19.87 4.44 10.47
N MET A 203 20.70 4.11 11.46
CA MET A 203 21.53 5.09 12.16
C MET A 203 22.60 5.73 11.25
N LEU A 204 23.23 4.95 10.37
CA LEU A 204 24.17 5.47 9.37
C LEU A 204 23.48 6.43 8.41
N TYR A 205 22.30 6.04 7.92
CA TYR A 205 21.47 6.89 7.07
C TYR A 205 21.06 8.19 7.77
N GLY A 206 20.54 8.11 9.00
CA GLY A 206 20.12 9.29 9.75
C GLY A 206 21.24 10.31 9.95
N LYS A 207 22.43 9.85 10.37
CA LYS A 207 23.62 10.73 10.52
C LYS A 207 24.03 11.37 9.18
N ALA A 208 23.98 10.60 8.08
CA ALA A 208 24.32 11.12 6.76
C ALA A 208 23.29 12.16 6.29
N ALA A 209 22.01 11.89 6.49
CA ALA A 209 20.93 12.83 6.17
C ALA A 209 21.08 14.15 6.95
N GLU A 210 21.32 14.08 8.24
CA GLU A 210 21.56 15.26 9.09
C GLU A 210 22.78 16.05 8.63
N SER A 211 23.87 15.38 8.23
CA SER A 211 25.11 16.03 7.78
C SER A 211 24.94 16.80 6.48
N VAL A 212 23.93 16.50 5.68
CA VAL A 212 23.57 17.23 4.46
C VAL A 212 22.41 18.22 4.66
N GLY A 213 22.01 18.44 5.91
CA GLY A 213 21.01 19.45 6.30
C GLY A 213 19.57 18.98 6.24
N TYR A 214 19.29 17.66 6.15
CA TYR A 214 17.94 17.11 6.19
C TYR A 214 17.53 16.73 7.61
N HIS A 215 16.25 16.46 7.83
CA HIS A 215 15.64 16.25 9.14
C HIS A 215 15.21 14.78 9.34
N PRO A 216 16.16 13.89 9.75
CA PRO A 216 15.84 12.49 9.97
C PRO A 216 14.93 12.30 11.18
N TYR A 217 13.96 11.36 11.05
CA TYR A 217 13.02 11.01 12.12
C TYR A 217 12.75 9.50 12.15
N ASN A 218 12.28 9.01 13.31
CA ASN A 218 11.89 7.61 13.48
C ASN A 218 10.60 7.31 12.71
N MET A 219 10.64 6.32 11.84
CA MET A 219 9.45 5.90 11.09
C MET A 219 8.37 5.37 12.03
N PRO A 220 7.11 5.80 11.89
CA PRO A 220 6.00 5.15 12.58
C PRO A 220 5.77 3.75 12.01
N SER A 221 5.60 2.79 12.92
CA SER A 221 5.55 1.37 12.61
C SER A 221 4.35 0.69 13.26
N ALA A 222 3.57 -0.02 12.48
CA ALA A 222 2.54 -0.92 12.98
C ALA A 222 3.11 -2.28 13.42
N ASN A 223 4.38 -2.31 13.83
CA ASN A 223 5.01 -3.38 14.60
C ASN A 223 5.14 -2.88 16.03
N THR A 224 4.53 -3.54 16.98
CA THR A 224 4.53 -3.12 18.39
C THR A 224 5.92 -3.19 19.00
N SER A 225 6.37 -2.13 19.66
CA SER A 225 7.67 -2.08 20.37
C SER A 225 7.62 -2.72 21.76
N GLY A 226 6.43 -3.00 22.27
CA GLY A 226 6.16 -3.66 23.55
C GLY A 226 4.88 -4.46 23.52
N PRO A 227 4.55 -5.21 24.58
CA PRO A 227 3.23 -5.84 24.72
C PRO A 227 2.12 -4.78 24.66
N TYR A 228 1.06 -5.07 23.94
CA TYR A 228 -0.03 -4.12 23.74
C TYR A 228 -1.38 -4.82 23.64
N THR A 229 -2.41 -4.22 24.24
CA THR A 229 -3.80 -4.62 24.05
C THR A 229 -4.52 -3.47 23.36
N ASN A 230 -5.08 -3.73 22.19
CA ASN A 230 -5.73 -2.70 21.40
C ASN A 230 -7.15 -2.39 21.90
N PRO A 231 -7.82 -1.33 21.39
CA PRO A 231 -9.20 -0.97 21.81
C PRO A 231 -10.24 -2.07 21.65
N TYR A 232 -10.03 -3.04 20.76
CA TYR A 232 -10.91 -4.20 20.58
C TYR A 232 -10.61 -5.39 21.49
N GLY A 233 -9.64 -5.24 22.41
CA GLY A 233 -9.23 -6.29 23.34
C GLY A 233 -8.23 -7.31 22.76
N ALA A 234 -7.80 -7.15 21.52
CA ALA A 234 -6.81 -8.03 20.93
C ALA A 234 -5.40 -7.77 21.51
N GLN A 235 -4.72 -8.86 21.89
CA GLN A 235 -3.38 -8.81 22.47
C GLN A 235 -2.31 -8.96 21.39
N MET A 236 -1.30 -8.10 21.43
CA MET A 236 -0.17 -8.09 20.53
C MET A 236 1.15 -8.28 21.30
N GLY A 237 2.04 -9.13 20.78
CA GLY A 237 3.38 -9.32 21.33
C GLY A 237 4.38 -8.27 20.85
N PRO A 238 5.52 -8.09 21.53
CA PRO A 238 6.57 -7.19 21.08
C PRO A 238 7.29 -7.73 19.84
N CYS A 239 7.80 -6.83 19.00
CA CYS A 239 8.64 -7.20 17.87
C CYS A 239 9.98 -7.77 18.35
N ASN A 240 10.39 -8.91 17.79
CA ASN A 240 11.68 -9.55 18.07
C ASN A 240 12.72 -9.35 16.95
N PHE A 241 12.46 -8.45 16.00
CA PHE A 241 13.36 -8.13 14.89
C PHE A 241 13.79 -9.33 14.03
N CYS A 242 12.92 -10.31 13.85
CA CYS A 242 13.21 -11.53 13.08
C CYS A 242 13.44 -11.29 11.58
N GLY A 243 13.05 -10.13 11.04
CA GLY A 243 13.26 -9.78 9.64
C GLY A 243 12.24 -10.36 8.64
N PHE A 244 11.24 -11.11 9.09
CA PHE A 244 10.20 -11.71 8.24
C PHE A 244 8.91 -10.87 8.28
N CYS A 245 8.91 -9.68 7.67
CA CYS A 245 7.76 -8.77 7.63
C CYS A 245 7.12 -8.67 6.25
N SER A 246 7.82 -8.05 5.30
CA SER A 246 7.30 -7.85 3.94
C SER A 246 7.27 -9.16 3.16
N GLY A 247 6.08 -9.60 2.78
CA GLY A 247 5.82 -10.88 2.14
C GLY A 247 5.42 -12.01 3.10
N TYR A 248 5.39 -11.76 4.41
CA TYR A 248 5.17 -12.77 5.47
C TYR A 248 4.05 -12.36 6.42
N ALA A 249 3.39 -13.32 7.06
CA ALA A 249 2.62 -13.09 8.28
C ALA A 249 3.58 -12.85 9.48
N CYS A 250 3.06 -12.54 10.66
CA CYS A 250 3.89 -12.27 11.84
C CYS A 250 3.56 -13.24 12.98
N TYR A 251 4.40 -14.25 13.21
CA TYR A 251 4.19 -15.26 14.24
C TYR A 251 4.25 -14.72 15.68
N MET A 252 4.87 -13.52 15.87
CA MET A 252 4.89 -12.84 17.16
C MET A 252 3.63 -12.01 17.44
N TYR A 253 2.71 -11.92 16.47
CA TYR A 253 1.57 -11.00 16.52
C TYR A 253 1.93 -9.54 16.81
N SER A 254 3.15 -9.14 16.51
CA SER A 254 3.65 -7.78 16.66
C SER A 254 3.22 -6.89 15.50
N LYS A 255 3.39 -7.41 14.25
CA LYS A 255 2.95 -6.67 13.08
C LYS A 255 1.43 -6.75 12.96
N ALA A 256 0.79 -5.60 12.97
CA ALA A 256 -0.65 -5.50 12.84
C ALA A 256 -1.16 -6.17 11.56
N SER A 257 -2.27 -6.87 11.69
CA SER A 257 -3.04 -7.44 10.59
C SER A 257 -4.51 -7.57 10.99
N PRO A 258 -5.45 -7.64 10.05
CA PRO A 258 -6.86 -7.88 10.38
C PRO A 258 -7.07 -9.13 11.25
N ASN A 259 -6.27 -10.17 11.02
CA ASN A 259 -6.34 -11.45 11.74
C ASN A 259 -5.89 -11.34 13.19
N VAL A 260 -4.93 -10.47 13.49
CA VAL A 260 -4.41 -10.26 14.85
C VAL A 260 -5.22 -9.21 15.60
N ASN A 261 -5.58 -8.11 14.93
CA ASN A 261 -6.10 -6.92 15.59
C ASN A 261 -7.62 -6.84 15.68
N ILE A 262 -8.35 -7.50 14.76
CA ILE A 262 -9.80 -7.28 14.59
C ILE A 262 -10.59 -8.61 14.60
N LEU A 263 -10.16 -9.59 13.83
CA LEU A 263 -10.88 -10.86 13.68
C LEU A 263 -11.14 -11.60 15.00
N PRO A 264 -10.22 -11.60 15.99
CA PRO A 264 -10.51 -12.24 17.27
C PRO A 264 -11.73 -11.67 17.99
N ALA A 265 -11.91 -10.34 17.96
CA ALA A 265 -13.08 -9.69 18.53
C ALA A 265 -14.36 -9.96 17.72
N LEU A 266 -14.28 -9.95 16.40
CA LEU A 266 -15.42 -10.28 15.53
C LEU A 266 -15.92 -11.72 15.71
N ARG A 267 -15.02 -12.69 15.90
CA ARG A 267 -15.39 -14.10 16.13
C ARG A 267 -16.22 -14.34 17.41
N LEU A 268 -16.16 -13.39 18.34
CA LEU A 268 -16.94 -13.46 19.59
C LEU A 268 -18.36 -12.88 19.42
N ASP A 269 -18.64 -12.17 18.34
CA ASP A 269 -19.94 -11.55 18.12
C ASP A 269 -20.82 -12.41 17.21
N PRO A 270 -21.99 -12.91 17.69
CA PRO A 270 -22.88 -13.78 16.92
C PRO A 270 -23.52 -13.10 15.69
N ARG A 271 -23.43 -11.79 15.58
CA ARG A 271 -23.93 -11.02 14.42
C ARG A 271 -22.94 -10.99 13.26
N PHE A 272 -21.69 -11.41 13.48
CA PHE A 272 -20.68 -11.49 12.43
C PHE A 272 -20.58 -12.89 11.84
N GLU A 273 -20.55 -12.97 10.52
CA GLU A 273 -20.28 -14.19 9.76
C GLU A 273 -19.19 -13.93 8.73
N LEU A 274 -18.22 -14.83 8.61
CA LEU A 274 -17.16 -14.78 7.58
C LEU A 274 -17.24 -16.07 6.75
N ARG A 275 -17.38 -15.91 5.43
CA ARG A 275 -17.28 -17.02 4.47
C ARG A 275 -16.05 -16.82 3.58
N THR A 276 -15.22 -17.83 3.53
CA THR A 276 -14.02 -17.89 2.69
C THR A 276 -14.27 -18.68 1.42
N LEU A 277 -13.36 -18.56 0.43
CA LEU A 277 -13.47 -19.16 -0.91
C LEU A 277 -14.77 -18.74 -1.62
N CYS A 278 -15.19 -17.50 -1.40
CA CYS A 278 -16.41 -16.91 -1.95
C CYS A 278 -16.05 -15.75 -2.87
N GLN A 279 -15.99 -16.00 -4.18
CA GLN A 279 -15.68 -14.99 -5.19
C GLN A 279 -16.92 -14.21 -5.59
N VAL A 280 -17.06 -12.96 -5.14
CA VAL A 280 -18.14 -12.08 -5.59
C VAL A 280 -17.92 -11.69 -7.04
N THR A 281 -18.92 -11.94 -7.88
CA THR A 281 -18.88 -11.69 -9.32
C THR A 281 -19.73 -10.51 -9.75
N ARG A 282 -20.72 -10.12 -8.92
CA ARG A 282 -21.65 -9.02 -9.23
C ARG A 282 -22.24 -8.42 -7.95
N ILE A 283 -22.44 -7.11 -7.95
CA ILE A 283 -23.36 -6.41 -7.04
C ILE A 283 -24.71 -6.35 -7.74
N ASN A 284 -25.74 -6.88 -7.08
CA ASN A 284 -27.09 -6.90 -7.63
C ASN A 284 -27.78 -5.57 -7.37
N LEU A 285 -28.38 -4.99 -8.41
CA LEU A 285 -29.10 -3.73 -8.34
C LEU A 285 -30.61 -3.95 -8.45
N ALA A 286 -31.39 -3.08 -7.82
CA ALA A 286 -32.83 -2.98 -8.03
C ALA A 286 -33.14 -2.50 -9.45
N ALA A 287 -34.41 -2.52 -9.83
CA ALA A 287 -34.88 -2.08 -11.16
C ALA A 287 -34.55 -0.60 -11.45
N ASP A 288 -34.30 0.22 -10.42
CA ASP A 288 -33.87 1.61 -10.56
C ASP A 288 -32.42 1.77 -11.05
N GLY A 289 -31.64 0.67 -11.04
CA GLY A 289 -30.23 0.66 -11.40
C GLY A 289 -29.32 1.44 -10.43
N LYS A 290 -29.82 1.83 -9.26
CA LYS A 290 -29.10 2.68 -8.28
C LYS A 290 -28.97 2.05 -6.91
N THR A 291 -29.97 1.28 -6.50
CA THR A 291 -30.03 0.68 -5.16
C THR A 291 -29.43 -0.72 -5.20
N ALA A 292 -28.40 -0.99 -4.39
CA ALA A 292 -27.87 -2.34 -4.20
C ALA A 292 -28.87 -3.20 -3.41
N THR A 293 -29.10 -4.44 -3.86
CA THR A 293 -29.99 -5.40 -3.21
C THR A 293 -29.27 -6.63 -2.64
N GLY A 294 -27.97 -6.69 -2.81
CA GLY A 294 -27.11 -7.79 -2.40
C GLY A 294 -26.02 -8.09 -3.43
N VAL A 295 -25.50 -9.30 -3.38
CA VAL A 295 -24.42 -9.74 -4.27
C VAL A 295 -24.69 -11.13 -4.84
N THR A 296 -24.04 -11.42 -5.97
CA THR A 296 -23.91 -12.78 -6.50
C THR A 296 -22.45 -13.20 -6.35
N TYR A 297 -22.20 -14.40 -5.84
CA TYR A 297 -20.87 -14.96 -5.67
C TYR A 297 -20.79 -16.44 -6.06
N ILE A 298 -19.58 -16.91 -6.35
CA ILE A 298 -19.27 -18.34 -6.52
C ILE A 298 -18.72 -18.87 -5.20
N ASP A 299 -19.31 -19.93 -4.67
CA ASP A 299 -18.88 -20.57 -3.43
C ASP A 299 -17.68 -21.52 -3.62
N ALA A 300 -17.18 -22.09 -2.51
CA ALA A 300 -16.06 -23.04 -2.52
C ALA A 300 -16.32 -24.30 -3.37
N SER A 301 -17.56 -24.65 -3.65
CA SER A 301 -17.97 -25.80 -4.48
C SER A 301 -18.19 -25.41 -5.95
N GLY A 302 -18.00 -24.15 -6.30
CA GLY A 302 -18.24 -23.63 -7.65
C GLY A 302 -19.70 -23.31 -7.96
N ASN A 303 -20.59 -23.29 -6.98
CA ASN A 303 -21.99 -22.95 -7.17
C ASN A 303 -22.20 -21.44 -7.13
N GLU A 304 -23.09 -20.96 -8.01
CA GLU A 304 -23.56 -19.58 -7.96
C GLU A 304 -24.57 -19.39 -6.84
N VAL A 305 -24.35 -18.39 -5.99
CA VAL A 305 -25.15 -18.07 -4.82
C VAL A 305 -25.55 -16.59 -4.86
N ILE A 306 -26.82 -16.30 -4.56
CA ILE A 306 -27.36 -14.96 -4.37
C ILE A 306 -27.46 -14.68 -2.87
N GLN A 307 -26.82 -13.62 -2.41
CA GLN A 307 -26.89 -13.15 -1.03
C GLN A 307 -27.56 -11.77 -1.00
N PRO A 308 -28.85 -11.70 -0.59
CA PRO A 308 -29.53 -10.42 -0.41
C PRO A 308 -28.97 -9.65 0.79
N ALA A 309 -28.91 -8.32 0.67
CA ALA A 309 -28.49 -7.41 1.74
C ALA A 309 -29.08 -6.00 1.55
N ASP A 310 -29.19 -5.26 2.67
CA ASP A 310 -29.61 -3.84 2.62
C ASP A 310 -28.42 -2.92 2.28
N ILE A 311 -27.22 -3.27 2.74
CA ILE A 311 -25.98 -2.53 2.52
C ILE A 311 -24.95 -3.47 1.89
N VAL A 312 -24.22 -2.98 0.88
CA VAL A 312 -23.09 -3.68 0.27
C VAL A 312 -21.85 -2.79 0.38
N ALA A 313 -20.86 -3.23 1.16
CA ALA A 313 -19.57 -2.55 1.32
C ALA A 313 -18.51 -3.20 0.43
N VAL A 314 -17.91 -2.41 -0.49
CA VAL A 314 -16.93 -2.91 -1.48
C VAL A 314 -15.52 -2.66 -0.95
N CYS A 315 -14.86 -3.71 -0.42
CA CYS A 315 -13.58 -3.66 0.29
C CYS A 315 -12.54 -4.65 -0.29
N SER A 316 -12.61 -4.92 -1.60
CA SER A 316 -11.91 -6.05 -2.23
C SER A 316 -10.58 -5.69 -2.92
N PHE A 317 -9.90 -4.63 -2.49
CA PHE A 317 -8.71 -4.06 -3.12
C PHE A 317 -9.04 -3.18 -4.35
N GLN A 318 -8.21 -2.17 -4.60
CA GLN A 318 -8.46 -1.12 -5.58
C GLN A 318 -8.84 -1.66 -6.98
N PHE A 319 -8.05 -2.56 -7.58
CA PHE A 319 -8.37 -3.16 -8.88
C PHE A 319 -9.71 -3.90 -8.88
N ASN A 320 -9.97 -4.66 -7.83
CA ASN A 320 -11.19 -5.47 -7.75
C ASN A 320 -12.42 -4.61 -7.47
N ASN A 321 -12.27 -3.53 -6.69
CA ASN A 321 -13.37 -2.58 -6.47
C ASN A 321 -13.81 -1.95 -7.80
N VAL A 322 -12.86 -1.44 -8.59
CA VAL A 322 -13.15 -0.84 -9.90
C VAL A 322 -13.74 -1.86 -10.86
N ARG A 323 -13.12 -3.06 -10.95
CA ARG A 323 -13.60 -4.12 -11.81
C ARG A 323 -15.04 -4.53 -11.46
N LEU A 324 -15.33 -4.69 -10.18
CA LEU A 324 -16.65 -5.11 -9.71
C LEU A 324 -17.71 -4.05 -9.97
N MET A 325 -17.39 -2.75 -9.79
CA MET A 325 -18.28 -1.65 -10.21
C MET A 325 -18.60 -1.70 -11.68
N LEU A 326 -17.59 -1.85 -12.54
CA LEU A 326 -17.77 -1.94 -14.01
C LEU A 326 -18.58 -3.17 -14.42
N LEU A 327 -18.31 -4.34 -13.85
CA LEU A 327 -19.05 -5.58 -14.12
C LEU A 327 -20.52 -5.49 -13.66
N SER A 328 -20.80 -4.71 -12.63
CA SER A 328 -22.13 -4.53 -12.04
C SER A 328 -22.91 -3.37 -12.66
N GLY A 329 -22.30 -2.60 -13.57
CA GLY A 329 -22.94 -1.42 -14.18
C GLY A 329 -23.09 -0.23 -13.19
N ILE A 330 -22.24 -0.16 -12.16
CA ILE A 330 -22.27 0.90 -11.17
C ILE A 330 -21.41 2.07 -11.65
N GLY A 331 -22.03 3.25 -11.71
CA GLY A 331 -21.41 4.46 -12.22
C GLY A 331 -21.19 4.43 -13.74
N LYS A 332 -20.63 5.52 -14.26
CA LYS A 332 -20.33 5.63 -15.71
C LYS A 332 -18.87 5.23 -15.94
N PRO A 333 -18.59 4.23 -16.81
CA PRO A 333 -17.22 3.90 -17.22
C PRO A 333 -16.50 5.13 -17.78
N TYR A 334 -15.22 5.27 -17.45
CA TYR A 334 -14.40 6.38 -17.94
C TYR A 334 -14.06 6.23 -19.41
N ASP A 335 -14.29 7.30 -20.17
CA ASP A 335 -13.85 7.47 -21.55
C ASP A 335 -12.76 8.55 -21.61
N PRO A 336 -11.50 8.19 -21.94
CA PRO A 336 -10.39 9.13 -21.99
C PRO A 336 -10.48 10.11 -23.17
N GLU A 337 -11.20 9.81 -24.26
CA GLU A 337 -11.33 10.67 -25.42
C GLU A 337 -12.24 11.87 -25.13
N SER A 338 -13.40 11.62 -24.56
CA SER A 338 -14.33 12.67 -24.14
C SER A 338 -14.04 13.23 -22.74
N ASN A 339 -13.17 12.59 -21.96
CA ASN A 339 -12.93 12.86 -20.54
C ASN A 339 -14.22 12.83 -19.70
N THR A 340 -15.13 11.90 -20.00
CA THR A 340 -16.39 11.70 -19.28
C THR A 340 -16.43 10.35 -18.58
N GLY A 341 -17.32 10.22 -17.58
CA GLY A 341 -17.36 9.05 -16.72
C GLY A 341 -16.31 9.12 -15.60
N THR A 342 -16.54 8.36 -14.55
CA THR A 342 -15.75 8.46 -13.29
C THR A 342 -15.19 7.12 -12.84
N VAL A 343 -15.79 5.99 -13.22
CA VAL A 343 -15.33 4.67 -12.84
C VAL A 343 -14.22 4.20 -13.78
N GLY A 344 -13.04 4.01 -13.25
CA GLY A 344 -11.79 3.74 -13.98
C GLY A 344 -10.91 4.98 -14.16
N LYS A 345 -11.43 6.19 -13.93
CA LYS A 345 -10.69 7.46 -14.02
C LYS A 345 -9.69 7.62 -12.88
N ASN A 346 -8.67 8.46 -13.12
CA ASN A 346 -7.71 8.87 -12.09
C ASN A 346 -6.91 7.70 -11.48
N PHE A 347 -6.60 6.68 -12.30
CA PHE A 347 -5.72 5.63 -11.85
C PHE A 347 -4.33 6.19 -11.57
N ALA A 348 -3.80 5.89 -10.40
CA ALA A 348 -2.50 6.29 -9.95
C ALA A 348 -1.73 5.10 -9.37
N PHE A 349 -0.41 5.20 -9.39
CA PHE A 349 0.50 4.16 -8.95
C PHE A 349 1.52 4.75 -7.97
N GLN A 350 2.71 4.18 -7.83
CA GLN A 350 3.78 4.70 -6.99
C GLN A 350 5.03 4.94 -7.81
N ASN A 351 5.73 6.05 -7.55
CA ASN A 351 6.95 6.43 -8.24
C ASN A 351 8.17 6.20 -7.33
N MET A 352 8.82 5.05 -7.47
CA MET A 352 9.95 4.66 -6.61
C MET A 352 11.30 4.94 -7.23
N ALA A 353 12.27 5.24 -6.35
CA ALA A 353 13.70 5.15 -6.62
C ALA A 353 14.39 4.45 -5.44
N THR A 354 15.44 3.68 -5.73
CA THR A 354 16.24 2.98 -4.72
C THR A 354 17.71 3.30 -4.93
N ILE A 355 18.42 3.64 -3.85
CA ILE A 355 19.89 3.77 -3.87
C ILE A 355 20.47 2.80 -2.85
N LYS A 356 21.47 2.04 -3.29
CA LYS A 356 22.26 1.16 -2.41
C LYS A 356 23.67 1.67 -2.27
N VAL A 357 24.13 1.75 -1.04
CA VAL A 357 25.51 2.12 -0.67
C VAL A 357 26.20 0.86 -0.20
N PHE A 358 27.33 0.53 -0.80
CA PHE A 358 28.16 -0.64 -0.46
C PHE A 358 29.42 -0.20 0.28
N PHE A 359 29.72 -0.88 1.37
CA PHE A 359 30.86 -0.58 2.24
C PHE A 359 31.97 -1.63 2.07
N GLY A 360 33.20 -1.21 2.37
CA GLY A 360 34.31 -2.15 2.51
C GLY A 360 34.18 -2.97 3.80
N LYS A 361 34.87 -4.11 3.83
CA LYS A 361 34.83 -5.05 4.98
C LYS A 361 35.24 -4.39 6.32
N ASP A 362 36.08 -3.40 6.27
CA ASP A 362 36.63 -2.72 7.45
C ASP A 362 35.87 -1.42 7.78
N GLN A 363 34.83 -1.06 7.03
CA GLN A 363 34.07 0.18 7.24
C GLN A 363 32.87 -0.03 8.15
N HIS A 364 31.84 -0.71 7.67
CA HIS A 364 30.58 -0.90 8.39
C HIS A 364 30.05 -2.32 8.13
N HIS A 365 29.66 -2.99 9.20
CA HIS A 365 28.93 -4.24 9.15
C HIS A 365 27.46 -3.95 9.48
N THR A 366 26.60 -4.10 8.48
CA THR A 366 25.14 -3.96 8.62
C THR A 366 24.53 -5.35 8.80
N ASN A 367 23.95 -5.62 9.97
CA ASN A 367 23.35 -6.94 10.22
C ASN A 367 22.02 -7.08 9.48
N ASN A 368 22.08 -7.47 8.19
CA ASN A 368 20.91 -7.62 7.35
C ASN A 368 20.11 -8.93 7.58
N PHE A 369 20.50 -9.75 8.56
CA PHE A 369 19.75 -10.94 8.97
C PHE A 369 18.60 -10.64 9.95
N ILE A 370 18.59 -9.48 10.58
CA ILE A 370 17.53 -9.04 11.50
C ILE A 370 16.91 -7.73 11.02
N GLY A 371 15.71 -7.44 11.51
CA GLY A 371 15.04 -6.17 11.25
C GLY A 371 13.54 -6.25 11.44
N ALA A 372 12.88 -5.12 11.31
CA ALA A 372 11.43 -5.00 11.30
C ALA A 372 11.01 -4.12 10.12
N GLY A 373 10.07 -4.60 9.31
CA GLY A 373 9.75 -3.98 8.02
C GLY A 373 9.20 -2.55 8.09
N GLY A 374 8.50 -2.21 9.17
CA GLY A 374 7.99 -0.85 9.39
C GLY A 374 8.94 0.06 10.17
N ASN A 375 10.08 -0.47 10.64
CA ASN A 375 11.03 0.27 11.46
C ASN A 375 12.17 0.85 10.63
N GLY A 376 12.65 2.04 11.00
CA GLY A 376 13.77 2.70 10.37
C GLY A 376 13.80 4.19 10.61
N ILE A 377 14.60 4.88 9.80
CA ILE A 377 14.68 6.35 9.79
C ILE A 377 14.26 6.85 8.42
N ALA A 378 13.46 7.91 8.43
CA ALA A 378 13.02 8.62 7.23
C ALA A 378 13.41 10.10 7.27
N VAL A 379 13.39 10.75 6.12
CA VAL A 379 13.37 12.21 5.96
C VAL A 379 12.16 12.59 5.11
N ASP A 380 11.55 13.70 5.45
CA ASP A 380 10.31 14.17 4.83
C ASP A 380 10.47 15.55 4.17
N ASP A 381 11.70 16.02 4.08
CA ASP A 381 12.08 17.34 3.53
C ASP A 381 11.60 17.56 2.10
N PHE A 382 11.38 16.49 1.34
CA PHE A 382 10.97 16.53 -0.07
C PHE A 382 9.62 15.85 -0.32
N ASN A 383 8.83 15.68 0.72
CA ASN A 383 7.48 15.14 0.65
C ASN A 383 6.45 16.28 0.67
N ALA A 384 5.27 16.00 0.13
CA ALA A 384 4.13 16.91 0.13
C ALA A 384 4.55 18.36 -0.26
N ASP A 385 4.35 19.33 0.64
CA ASP A 385 4.66 20.76 0.44
C ASP A 385 5.85 21.25 1.28
N ASN A 386 6.68 20.34 1.76
CA ASN A 386 7.83 20.67 2.63
C ASN A 386 8.98 21.34 1.88
N PHE A 387 8.88 21.50 0.56
CA PHE A 387 9.86 22.18 -0.30
C PHE A 387 9.16 23.03 -1.37
N ASP A 388 9.92 23.87 -2.06
CA ASP A 388 9.39 24.72 -3.14
C ASP A 388 9.32 23.94 -4.46
N HIS A 389 8.10 23.70 -4.95
CA HIS A 389 7.83 23.02 -6.23
C HIS A 389 8.09 23.91 -7.44
N GLY A 390 8.08 25.24 -7.30
CA GLY A 390 8.29 26.18 -8.40
C GLY A 390 9.59 25.90 -9.15
N PRO A 391 10.76 25.98 -8.50
CA PRO A 391 12.04 25.64 -9.11
C PRO A 391 12.17 24.17 -9.51
N ALA A 392 11.55 23.26 -8.75
CA ALA A 392 11.58 21.83 -9.03
C ALA A 392 10.78 21.47 -10.29
N GLY A 393 9.71 22.22 -10.59
CA GLY A 393 8.93 22.12 -11.83
C GLY A 393 8.11 20.84 -11.96
N PHE A 394 7.65 20.26 -10.85
CA PHE A 394 6.77 19.09 -10.81
C PHE A 394 5.81 19.15 -9.62
N VAL A 395 4.73 18.38 -9.72
CA VAL A 395 3.71 18.17 -8.69
C VAL A 395 4.00 16.87 -7.96
N GLY A 396 3.82 16.84 -6.64
CA GLY A 396 4.05 15.68 -5.79
C GLY A 396 5.40 15.70 -5.08
N GLY A 397 5.65 14.74 -4.23
CA GLY A 397 6.86 14.62 -3.43
C GLY A 397 7.10 13.20 -2.98
N SER A 398 8.06 13.00 -2.10
CA SER A 398 8.43 11.69 -1.59
C SER A 398 9.11 11.78 -0.24
N PRO A 399 8.71 10.98 0.75
CA PRO A 399 9.58 10.65 1.85
C PRO A 399 10.72 9.76 1.35
N PHE A 400 11.89 9.84 1.99
CA PHE A 400 13.00 8.91 1.77
C PHE A 400 13.28 8.17 3.06
N TRP A 401 13.54 6.88 2.99
CA TRP A 401 13.82 6.11 4.20
C TRP A 401 14.78 4.95 4.01
N VAL A 402 15.34 4.51 5.12
CA VAL A 402 15.97 3.21 5.27
C VAL A 402 15.16 2.42 6.28
N ASN A 403 14.55 1.33 5.83
CA ASN A 403 14.06 0.30 6.73
C ASN A 403 14.89 -0.97 6.57
N GLN A 404 14.88 -1.81 7.58
CA GLN A 404 15.58 -3.08 7.52
C GLN A 404 14.54 -4.20 7.62
N ALA A 405 13.99 -4.55 6.47
CA ALA A 405 12.99 -5.62 6.36
C ALA A 405 13.58 -7.03 6.57
N GLY A 406 14.90 -7.12 6.81
CA GLY A 406 15.56 -8.29 7.34
C GLY A 406 15.83 -9.43 6.38
N ALA A 407 15.94 -10.62 6.95
CA ALA A 407 16.45 -11.83 6.35
C ALA A 407 15.72 -12.28 5.09
N LYS A 408 16.39 -12.16 3.96
CA LYS A 408 16.01 -12.79 2.68
C LYS A 408 17.28 -13.31 1.98
N PRO A 409 18.01 -14.24 2.59
CA PRO A 409 19.31 -14.70 2.06
C PRO A 409 19.19 -15.44 0.72
N ILE A 410 18.02 -15.97 0.38
CA ILE A 410 17.75 -16.64 -0.89
C ILE A 410 17.38 -15.64 -1.98
N ALA A 411 16.44 -14.73 -1.70
CA ALA A 411 15.93 -13.76 -2.66
C ALA A 411 16.71 -12.44 -2.65
N GLY A 412 17.31 -12.06 -1.52
CA GLY A 412 18.09 -10.85 -1.38
C GLY A 412 19.56 -11.08 -1.79
N THR A 413 19.90 -10.79 -3.03
CA THR A 413 21.27 -10.97 -3.57
C THR A 413 21.90 -9.62 -3.94
N PRO A 414 22.24 -8.76 -2.94
CA PRO A 414 22.86 -7.48 -3.25
C PRO A 414 24.25 -7.70 -3.88
N THR A 415 24.55 -6.95 -4.93
CA THR A 415 25.86 -6.95 -5.57
C THR A 415 26.33 -5.53 -5.81
N ALA A 416 27.58 -5.23 -5.47
CA ALA A 416 28.20 -3.97 -5.80
C ALA A 416 28.38 -3.83 -7.32
N PRO A 417 28.38 -2.60 -7.88
CA PRO A 417 28.69 -2.36 -9.29
C PRO A 417 30.00 -3.05 -9.70
N GLY A 418 29.99 -3.68 -10.88
CA GLY A 418 31.13 -4.43 -11.41
C GLY A 418 31.21 -5.90 -10.95
N THR A 419 30.33 -6.35 -10.03
CA THR A 419 30.22 -7.77 -9.70
C THR A 419 29.71 -8.57 -10.91
N PRO A 420 30.31 -9.72 -11.27
CA PRO A 420 29.78 -10.59 -12.31
C PRO A 420 28.33 -11.02 -12.01
N ASN A 421 27.54 -11.24 -13.07
CA ASN A 421 26.11 -11.60 -12.91
C ASN A 421 25.89 -13.11 -12.60
N TRP A 422 26.92 -13.93 -12.61
CA TRP A 422 26.85 -15.36 -12.37
C TRP A 422 28.23 -15.97 -12.00
N GLY A 423 28.23 -17.24 -11.58
CA GLY A 423 29.44 -18.00 -11.27
C GLY A 423 30.03 -17.70 -9.89
N SER A 424 31.28 -18.09 -9.68
CA SER A 424 31.99 -17.97 -8.40
C SER A 424 32.22 -16.51 -7.99
N GLY A 425 32.49 -15.63 -8.96
CA GLY A 425 32.64 -14.20 -8.74
C GLY A 425 31.36 -13.56 -8.22
N TRP A 426 30.20 -13.91 -8.78
CA TRP A 426 28.89 -13.48 -8.29
C TRP A 426 28.65 -13.96 -6.84
N LYS A 427 28.85 -15.26 -6.56
CA LYS A 427 28.67 -15.82 -5.22
C LYS A 427 29.52 -15.11 -4.17
N LYS A 428 30.77 -14.82 -4.49
CA LYS A 428 31.68 -14.07 -3.63
C LYS A 428 31.21 -12.65 -3.42
N GLY A 429 30.81 -11.95 -4.49
CA GLY A 429 30.30 -10.59 -4.42
C GLY A 429 29.02 -10.45 -3.57
N VAL A 430 28.07 -11.40 -3.71
CA VAL A 430 26.86 -11.45 -2.87
C VAL A 430 27.23 -11.68 -1.40
N ALA A 431 28.09 -12.64 -1.09
CA ALA A 431 28.50 -12.92 0.28
C ALA A 431 29.19 -11.73 0.94
N GLU A 432 30.02 -11.01 0.20
CA GLU A 432 30.71 -9.80 0.69
C GLU A 432 29.74 -8.62 0.87
N ALA A 433 28.80 -8.41 -0.07
CA ALA A 433 27.88 -7.30 -0.05
C ALA A 433 26.71 -7.48 0.92
N TYR A 434 26.31 -8.72 1.24
CA TYR A 434 25.08 -9.01 1.99
C TYR A 434 25.02 -8.28 3.36
N THR A 435 26.12 -8.26 4.08
CA THR A 435 26.24 -7.60 5.40
C THR A 435 26.98 -6.25 5.36
N HIS A 436 27.26 -5.72 4.17
CA HIS A 436 28.02 -4.49 3.98
C HIS A 436 27.31 -3.53 3.01
N ASN A 437 25.99 -3.45 3.09
CA ASN A 437 25.22 -2.50 2.29
C ASN A 437 24.09 -1.87 3.09
N VAL A 438 23.68 -0.67 2.65
CA VAL A 438 22.45 0.00 3.08
C VAL A 438 21.64 0.32 1.83
N SER A 439 20.35 -0.06 1.83
CA SER A 439 19.39 0.31 0.78
C SER A 439 18.48 1.40 1.31
N MET A 440 18.40 2.51 0.60
CA MET A 440 17.43 3.58 0.86
C MET A 440 16.44 3.67 -0.29
N ASP A 441 15.17 3.94 0.05
CA ASP A 441 14.08 4.00 -0.89
C ASP A 441 13.37 5.35 -0.82
N ALA A 442 12.98 5.87 -1.99
CA ALA A 442 12.00 6.93 -2.14
C ALA A 442 10.67 6.32 -2.59
N HIS A 443 9.57 6.70 -1.93
CA HIS A 443 8.23 6.24 -2.28
C HIS A 443 7.39 7.45 -2.71
N GLY A 444 7.67 7.95 -3.92
CA GLY A 444 7.08 9.16 -4.45
C GLY A 444 5.63 8.99 -4.88
N ALA A 445 4.88 10.06 -4.75
CA ALA A 445 3.50 10.15 -5.18
C ALA A 445 3.41 10.22 -6.71
N HIS A 446 2.83 9.19 -7.34
CA HIS A 446 2.42 9.28 -8.73
C HIS A 446 1.10 10.03 -8.83
N GLN A 447 1.02 10.98 -9.75
CA GLN A 447 -0.19 11.78 -9.95
C GLN A 447 -1.14 11.15 -10.97
N SER A 448 -2.43 11.44 -10.83
CA SER A 448 -3.44 10.97 -11.77
C SER A 448 -3.42 11.77 -13.08
N TYR A 449 -3.57 11.05 -14.20
CA TYR A 449 -3.61 11.63 -15.54
C TYR A 449 -4.76 11.07 -16.36
N ARG A 450 -5.26 11.88 -17.30
CA ARG A 450 -6.28 11.49 -18.27
C ARG A 450 -5.90 10.22 -19.03
N ALA A 451 -4.63 10.05 -19.36
CA ALA A 451 -4.11 8.92 -20.12
C ALA A 451 -4.01 7.62 -19.30
N ASN A 452 -3.99 7.72 -17.96
CA ASN A 452 -3.81 6.60 -17.04
C ASN A 452 -5.17 6.20 -16.43
N TYR A 453 -5.72 5.05 -16.85
CA TYR A 453 -7.08 4.66 -16.47
C TYR A 453 -7.28 3.15 -16.47
N LEU A 454 -8.39 2.73 -15.89
CA LEU A 454 -8.84 1.34 -15.83
C LEU A 454 -10.13 1.14 -16.62
N SER A 455 -10.25 0.00 -17.28
CA SER A 455 -11.44 -0.39 -18.05
C SER A 455 -11.60 -1.91 -18.05
N LEU A 456 -12.69 -2.44 -18.58
CA LEU A 456 -12.80 -3.88 -18.84
C LEU A 456 -12.09 -4.23 -20.15
N ASP A 457 -11.44 -5.39 -20.17
CA ASP A 457 -10.80 -5.92 -21.38
C ASP A 457 -11.85 -6.59 -22.28
N PRO A 458 -11.93 -6.24 -23.56
CA PRO A 458 -12.92 -6.83 -24.47
C PRO A 458 -12.62 -8.27 -24.90
N THR A 459 -11.37 -8.71 -24.73
CA THR A 459 -10.88 -10.00 -25.25
C THR A 459 -10.66 -11.02 -24.14
N TYR A 460 -9.95 -10.64 -23.09
CA TYR A 460 -9.50 -11.55 -22.05
C TYR A 460 -10.51 -11.65 -20.90
N LYS A 461 -10.72 -12.86 -20.42
CA LYS A 461 -11.67 -13.20 -19.36
C LYS A 461 -11.02 -14.01 -18.26
N ASP A 462 -11.61 -13.96 -17.07
CA ASP A 462 -11.24 -14.82 -15.93
C ASP A 462 -11.80 -16.24 -16.08
N ALA A 463 -11.55 -17.08 -15.08
CA ALA A 463 -12.02 -18.47 -15.05
C ALA A 463 -13.56 -18.60 -14.99
N TYR A 464 -14.27 -17.53 -14.64
CA TYR A 464 -15.74 -17.47 -14.56
C TYR A 464 -16.40 -16.84 -15.81
N GLY A 465 -15.58 -16.49 -16.81
CA GLY A 465 -16.07 -15.88 -18.07
C GLY A 465 -16.27 -14.37 -18.00
N ASN A 466 -15.92 -13.70 -16.91
CA ASN A 466 -16.04 -12.25 -16.77
C ASN A 466 -14.81 -11.54 -17.39
N PRO A 467 -14.97 -10.38 -18.05
CA PRO A 467 -13.86 -9.58 -18.54
C PRO A 467 -12.80 -9.30 -17.47
N LEU A 468 -11.52 -9.40 -17.83
CA LEU A 468 -10.43 -8.95 -16.96
C LEU A 468 -10.44 -7.42 -16.85
N LEU A 469 -9.85 -6.90 -15.76
CA LEU A 469 -9.54 -5.48 -15.69
C LEU A 469 -8.37 -5.16 -16.61
N ARG A 470 -8.49 -4.07 -17.37
CA ARG A 470 -7.45 -3.56 -18.26
C ARG A 470 -6.87 -2.28 -17.69
N MET A 471 -5.57 -2.28 -17.45
CA MET A 471 -4.78 -1.14 -17.04
C MET A 471 -4.15 -0.49 -18.26
N THR A 472 -4.49 0.78 -18.51
CA THR A 472 -3.79 1.64 -19.47
C THR A 472 -2.94 2.58 -18.65
N PHE A 473 -1.59 2.46 -18.73
CA PHE A 473 -0.70 3.19 -17.85
C PHE A 473 0.70 3.33 -18.42
N ASP A 474 1.20 4.56 -18.41
CA ASP A 474 2.63 4.84 -18.61
C ASP A 474 3.07 6.05 -17.79
N TRP A 475 4.39 6.16 -17.56
CA TRP A 475 4.98 7.27 -16.84
C TRP A 475 4.81 8.58 -17.61
N GLN A 476 4.47 9.63 -16.89
CA GLN A 476 4.30 10.96 -17.44
C GLN A 476 5.56 11.81 -17.19
N PRO A 477 5.78 12.89 -17.94
CA PRO A 477 6.97 13.75 -17.75
C PRO A 477 7.16 14.26 -16.32
N ASN A 478 6.08 14.53 -15.60
CA ASN A 478 6.10 14.89 -14.18
C ASN A 478 6.74 13.80 -13.31
N ASP A 479 6.37 12.53 -13.57
CA ASP A 479 6.87 11.38 -12.80
C ASP A 479 8.38 11.18 -13.02
N ILE A 480 8.82 11.32 -14.25
CA ILE A 480 10.25 11.23 -14.62
C ILE A 480 11.05 12.33 -13.92
N ARG A 481 10.56 13.58 -13.99
CA ARG A 481 11.23 14.73 -13.37
C ARG A 481 11.32 14.58 -11.86
N MET A 482 10.21 14.20 -11.21
CA MET A 482 10.20 13.95 -9.78
C MET A 482 11.15 12.80 -9.40
N ASN A 483 11.20 11.72 -10.20
CA ASN A 483 12.09 10.59 -9.93
C ASN A 483 13.57 10.97 -10.03
N LEU A 484 13.95 11.76 -11.03
CA LEU A 484 15.32 12.28 -11.18
C LEU A 484 15.70 13.20 -10.00
N PHE A 485 14.77 14.06 -9.57
CA PHE A 485 14.95 14.90 -8.38
C PHE A 485 15.17 14.06 -7.12
N MET A 486 14.36 13.02 -6.88
CA MET A 486 14.53 12.10 -5.76
C MET A 486 15.89 11.41 -5.79
N GLN A 487 16.33 10.93 -6.97
CA GLN A 487 17.65 10.31 -7.14
C GLN A 487 18.79 11.29 -6.78
N ASP A 488 18.67 12.56 -7.16
CA ASP A 488 19.65 13.59 -6.81
C ASP A 488 19.73 13.79 -5.29
N LYS A 489 18.58 14.01 -4.63
CA LYS A 489 18.53 14.25 -3.17
C LYS A 489 19.02 13.05 -2.35
N MET A 490 18.61 11.85 -2.73
CA MET A 490 19.09 10.61 -2.11
C MET A 490 20.58 10.37 -2.36
N SER A 491 21.11 10.76 -3.52
CA SER A 491 22.54 10.66 -3.84
C SER A 491 23.41 11.53 -2.94
N ALA A 492 22.90 12.67 -2.47
CA ALA A 492 23.60 13.48 -1.48
C ALA A 492 23.80 12.71 -0.17
N ILE A 493 22.74 12.08 0.34
CA ILE A 493 22.80 11.21 1.53
C ILE A 493 23.76 10.03 1.30
N ALA A 494 23.63 9.35 0.15
CA ALA A 494 24.47 8.19 -0.18
C ALA A 494 25.97 8.52 -0.21
N LYS A 495 26.35 9.67 -0.77
CA LYS A 495 27.72 10.16 -0.77
C LYS A 495 28.21 10.47 0.64
N ALA A 496 27.37 11.11 1.47
CA ALA A 496 27.70 11.43 2.86
C ALA A 496 27.87 10.17 3.75
N MET A 497 27.26 9.04 3.38
CA MET A 497 27.50 7.75 4.07
C MET A 497 28.91 7.20 3.85
N GLY A 498 29.66 7.64 2.85
CA GLY A 498 31.06 7.27 2.64
C GLY A 498 31.33 5.85 2.18
N GLY A 499 30.37 5.21 1.51
CA GLY A 499 30.55 3.87 0.94
C GLY A 499 31.56 3.83 -0.23
N GLN A 500 32.08 2.65 -0.53
CA GLN A 500 33.04 2.43 -1.63
C GLN A 500 32.35 2.44 -3.01
N ALA A 501 31.08 2.07 -3.06
CA ALA A 501 30.30 2.07 -4.30
C ALA A 501 28.83 2.42 -4.03
N ILE A 502 28.19 2.99 -5.05
CA ILE A 502 26.77 3.37 -5.03
C ILE A 502 26.09 2.77 -6.27
N SER A 503 24.93 2.17 -6.07
CA SER A 503 24.05 1.70 -7.15
C SER A 503 22.74 2.45 -7.08
N ILE A 504 22.28 2.97 -8.22
CA ILE A 504 21.03 3.73 -8.36
C ILE A 504 20.08 2.96 -9.25
N SER A 505 18.86 2.72 -8.76
CA SER A 505 17.74 2.17 -9.51
C SER A 505 16.59 3.17 -9.46
N GLY A 506 16.25 3.71 -10.62
CA GLY A 506 15.19 4.70 -10.77
C GLY A 506 14.90 4.94 -12.24
N LYS A 507 14.02 5.90 -12.51
CA LYS A 507 13.69 6.27 -13.88
C LYS A 507 14.77 7.17 -14.48
N LYS A 508 14.82 7.18 -15.80
CA LYS A 508 15.62 8.09 -16.62
C LYS A 508 14.72 8.67 -17.71
N GLU A 509 15.20 9.67 -18.41
CA GLU A 509 14.49 10.23 -19.57
C GLU A 509 14.10 9.11 -20.56
N GLY A 510 12.84 9.13 -21.01
CA GLY A 510 12.27 8.12 -21.90
C GLY A 510 11.93 6.77 -21.25
N SER A 511 11.94 6.66 -19.91
CA SER A 511 11.48 5.44 -19.25
C SER A 511 10.00 5.20 -19.46
N HIS A 512 9.65 3.97 -19.84
CA HIS A 512 8.28 3.45 -19.88
C HIS A 512 7.99 2.53 -18.70
N PHE A 513 6.72 2.31 -18.42
CA PHE A 513 6.30 1.37 -17.39
C PHE A 513 6.59 -0.08 -17.82
N ASP A 514 7.22 -0.84 -16.93
CA ASP A 514 7.50 -2.27 -17.13
C ASP A 514 7.33 -3.03 -15.82
N THR A 515 6.41 -3.98 -15.79
CA THR A 515 6.15 -4.84 -14.63
C THR A 515 7.32 -5.72 -14.25
N ASN A 516 8.26 -6.02 -15.17
CA ASN A 516 9.45 -6.80 -14.87
C ASN A 516 10.46 -6.02 -14.03
N SER A 517 10.52 -4.71 -14.22
CA SER A 517 11.45 -3.82 -13.53
C SER A 517 10.84 -3.08 -12.35
N TYR A 518 9.53 -3.03 -12.26
CA TYR A 518 8.84 -2.24 -11.24
C TYR A 518 7.57 -2.92 -10.74
N GLN A 519 7.56 -3.23 -9.46
CA GLN A 519 6.39 -3.77 -8.76
C GLN A 519 6.15 -3.00 -7.47
N THR A 520 4.90 -2.64 -7.22
CA THR A 520 4.44 -2.08 -5.96
C THR A 520 3.00 -2.51 -5.68
N THR A 521 2.60 -2.42 -4.41
CA THR A 521 1.22 -2.65 -3.95
C THR A 521 0.39 -1.37 -3.88
N HIS A 522 0.96 -0.22 -4.21
CA HIS A 522 0.35 1.10 -3.98
C HIS A 522 -0.46 1.56 -5.18
N LEU A 523 -1.51 0.81 -5.50
CA LEU A 523 -2.47 1.13 -6.54
C LEU A 523 -3.58 2.00 -5.97
N ASN A 524 -3.85 3.13 -6.61
CA ASN A 524 -4.81 4.13 -6.17
C ASN A 524 -5.73 4.57 -7.30
N GLY A 525 -6.79 5.30 -6.96
CA GLY A 525 -7.71 5.86 -7.94
C GLY A 525 -8.62 4.82 -8.60
N GLY A 526 -9.16 5.16 -9.75
CA GLY A 526 -10.15 4.35 -10.48
C GLY A 526 -11.57 4.43 -9.93
N ALA A 527 -11.76 4.79 -8.65
CA ALA A 527 -13.04 5.06 -8.01
C ALA A 527 -12.82 6.07 -6.89
N ILE A 528 -12.42 7.29 -7.25
CA ILE A 528 -12.00 8.31 -6.28
C ILE A 528 -13.18 9.06 -5.69
N MET A 529 -13.00 9.53 -4.45
CA MET A 529 -13.96 10.38 -3.74
C MET A 529 -13.78 11.86 -4.09
N GLY A 530 -14.82 12.62 -3.91
CA GLY A 530 -14.81 14.07 -4.09
C GLY A 530 -16.19 14.68 -3.90
N THR A 531 -16.28 16.00 -4.13
CA THR A 531 -17.53 16.77 -3.95
C THR A 531 -18.33 16.94 -5.23
N ASP A 532 -17.71 16.72 -6.41
CA ASP A 532 -18.34 16.85 -7.72
C ASP A 532 -18.60 15.48 -8.35
N PRO A 533 -19.85 15.06 -8.54
CA PRO A 533 -20.17 13.78 -9.17
C PRO A 533 -19.77 13.71 -10.66
N GLY A 534 -19.43 14.83 -11.30
CA GLY A 534 -18.88 14.87 -12.66
C GLY A 534 -17.41 14.42 -12.72
N THR A 535 -16.70 14.45 -11.61
CA THR A 535 -15.27 14.12 -11.53
C THR A 535 -14.97 12.96 -10.57
N SER A 536 -15.90 12.63 -9.67
CA SER A 536 -15.72 11.66 -8.59
C SER A 536 -16.68 10.48 -8.73
N ALA A 537 -16.19 9.28 -8.46
CA ALA A 537 -16.98 8.04 -8.51
C ALA A 537 -17.83 7.86 -7.24
N VAL A 538 -17.36 8.36 -6.13
CA VAL A 538 -18.03 8.32 -4.82
C VAL A 538 -17.94 9.70 -4.14
N ASN A 539 -18.90 9.97 -3.25
CA ASN A 539 -18.91 11.19 -2.46
C ASN A 539 -17.90 11.12 -1.27
N ARG A 540 -17.84 12.16 -0.45
CA ARG A 540 -16.96 12.22 0.73
C ARG A 540 -17.23 11.15 1.80
N TYR A 541 -18.36 10.46 1.74
CA TYR A 541 -18.73 9.33 2.61
C TYR A 541 -18.50 7.97 1.94
N LEU A 542 -17.84 7.96 0.78
CA LEU A 542 -17.55 6.77 -0.04
C LEU A 542 -18.82 6.05 -0.57
N GLN A 543 -19.90 6.81 -0.77
CA GLN A 543 -21.18 6.33 -1.32
C GLN A 543 -21.32 6.66 -2.81
#